data_fc4864da62a20229008524417ee848bb
#
_entry.id   fc4864da62a20229008524417ee848bb
#
_cell.length_a   1.000
_cell.length_b   1.000
_cell.length_c   1.000
_cell.angle_alpha   90.00
_cell.angle_beta   90.00
_cell.angle_gamma   90.00
#
_symmetry.space_group_name_H-M   'P 1'
#
loop_
_entity.id
_entity.type
_entity.pdbx_description
1 polymer ?
#
loop_
_entity_poly.entity_id
_entity_poly.type
_entity_poly.pdbx_seq_one_letter_code
_entity_poly.pdbx_strand_id
1 'polypeptide(L)'
;GYPQPATQRPAAAPMSGARTRYWIEINGTRHQISRATLVLGRSTDADVRIDDPGVSRRHCEIRTGTPSTIQDLGSTNGIVVDGQHTTRATLRDGSRIVVGSTTVIYRQAEG
;
A
#
# COMPACT_ATOMS: atom_id res chain seq x y z
N GLY A 1 -32.01 3.23 -25.86
CA GLY A 1 -31.50 2.75 -25.88
C GLY A 1 -31.17 2.70 -25.87
N TYR A 2 -31.38 2.78 -25.58
CA TYR A 2 -30.77 2.45 -25.41
C TYR A 2 -30.17 2.37 -25.25
N PRO A 3 -30.82 2.47 -24.94
CA PRO A 3 -30.07 2.09 -24.54
C PRO A 3 -29.40 2.05 -24.25
N GLN A 4 -29.46 2.24 -23.63
CA GLN A 4 -28.65 2.00 -23.19
C GLN A 4 -28.05 2.07 -22.82
N PRO A 5 -28.76 2.22 -22.38
CA PRO A 5 -27.99 2.05 -21.83
C PRO A 5 -27.25 2.10 -21.45
N ALA A 6 -27.69 2.37 -20.97
CA ALA A 6 -26.82 2.12 -20.67
C ALA A 6 -26.18 2.15 -20.22
N THR A 7 -26.67 2.36 -19.66
CA THR A 7 -25.86 2.09 -19.35
C THR A 7 -25.25 2.12 -18.90
N GLN A 8 -25.68 2.25 -18.27
CA GLN A 8 -24.82 1.98 -17.98
C GLN A 8 -24.11 2.09 -17.55
N ARG A 9 -24.57 2.36 -16.94
CA ARG A 9 -23.55 2.25 -16.70
C ARG A 9 -22.95 2.71 -16.10
N PRO A 10 -23.11 2.95 -15.70
CA PRO A 10 -22.15 3.10 -15.22
C PRO A 10 -21.37 3.36 -14.66
N ALA A 11 -21.61 3.53 -14.42
CA ALA A 11 -20.60 3.50 -14.14
C ALA A 11 -19.88 3.54 -13.71
N ALA A 12 -20.10 3.61 -13.59
CA ALA A 12 -19.18 3.41 -13.45
C ALA A 12 -18.43 3.47 -13.36
N ALA A 13 -18.74 3.62 -13.38
CA ALA A 13 -17.88 3.49 -13.55
C ALA A 13 -17.14 3.69 -13.63
N PRO A 14 -17.28 3.74 -13.55
CA PRO A 14 -16.50 3.71 -13.87
C PRO A 14 -15.90 3.61 -14.02
N MET A 15 -16.05 3.48 -14.04
CA MET A 15 -15.40 3.24 -14.44
C MET A 15 -14.80 3.08 -14.85
N SER A 16 -14.88 3.13 -15.15
CA SER A 16 -14.30 2.70 -15.78
C SER A 16 -13.34 2.51 -15.84
N GLY A 17 -13.57 2.58 -16.17
CA GLY A 17 -12.43 1.84 -16.51
C GLY A 17 -11.15 2.18 -15.81
N ALA A 18 -10.92 3.32 -15.45
CA ALA A 18 -9.65 3.71 -14.86
C ALA A 18 -9.59 3.31 -13.40
N ARG A 19 -9.29 2.04 -13.18
CA ARG A 19 -9.11 1.48 -11.86
C ARG A 19 -7.66 1.50 -11.48
N THR A 20 -7.31 2.15 -10.38
CA THR A 20 -5.95 2.10 -9.87
C THR A 20 -5.76 0.83 -9.05
N ARG A 21 -4.69 0.12 -9.33
CA ARG A 21 -4.31 -1.06 -8.58
C ARG A 21 -3.13 -0.72 -7.70
N TYR A 22 -3.14 -1.25 -6.48
CA TYR A 22 -2.10 -1.00 -5.49
C TYR A 22 -1.55 -2.31 -5.00
N TRP A 23 -0.23 -2.39 -4.86
CA TRP A 23 0.40 -3.57 -4.27
C TRP A 23 1.76 -3.18 -3.69
N ILE A 24 2.32 -4.10 -2.94
CA ILE A 24 3.69 -3.95 -2.45
C ILE A 24 4.47 -5.19 -2.87
N GLU A 25 5.79 -5.02 -2.97
CA GLU A 25 6.71 -6.09 -3.31
C GLU A 25 7.73 -6.23 -2.19
N ILE A 26 7.85 -7.44 -1.65
CA ILE A 26 8.79 -7.75 -0.59
C ILE A 26 9.54 -9.01 -1.01
N ASN A 27 10.86 -8.91 -1.16
CA ASN A 27 11.71 -10.04 -1.55
C ASN A 27 11.20 -10.72 -2.82
N GLY A 28 10.72 -9.94 -3.77
CA GLY A 28 10.20 -10.46 -5.03
C GLY A 28 8.77 -11.01 -4.96
N THR A 29 8.15 -10.99 -3.78
CA THR A 29 6.77 -11.43 -3.62
C THR A 29 5.84 -10.24 -3.67
N ARG A 30 4.79 -10.38 -4.47
CA ARG A 30 3.79 -9.35 -4.65
C ARG A 30 2.63 -9.57 -3.69
N HIS A 31 2.29 -8.53 -2.94
CA HIS A 31 1.15 -8.53 -2.01
C HIS A 31 0.18 -7.46 -2.47
N GLN A 32 -0.96 -7.88 -2.97
CA GLN A 32 -1.97 -6.95 -3.46
C GLN A 32 -2.68 -6.24 -2.32
N ILE A 33 -2.92 -4.94 -2.47
CA ILE A 33 -3.66 -4.16 -1.50
C ILE A 33 -5.08 -4.01 -2.02
N SER A 34 -6.01 -4.76 -1.45
CA SER A 34 -7.41 -4.76 -1.89
C SER A 34 -8.32 -3.97 -0.96
N ARG A 35 -7.76 -3.42 0.13
CA ARG A 35 -8.51 -2.61 1.10
C ARG A 35 -7.95 -1.20 1.11
N ALA A 36 -8.68 -0.30 1.76
CA ALA A 36 -8.24 1.08 1.90
C ALA A 36 -6.96 1.21 2.73
N THR A 37 -6.73 0.27 3.65
CA THR A 37 -5.56 0.29 4.52
C THR A 37 -4.88 -1.07 4.55
N LEU A 38 -3.57 -1.06 4.75
CA LEU A 38 -2.76 -2.27 4.88
C LEU A 38 -1.76 -2.07 6.01
N VAL A 39 -1.82 -2.93 7.00
CA VAL A 39 -0.89 -2.89 8.14
C VAL A 39 0.25 -3.86 7.90
N LEU A 40 1.46 -3.37 8.03
CA LEU A 40 2.69 -4.17 7.94
C LEU A 40 3.24 -4.36 9.34
N GLY A 41 3.67 -5.57 9.66
CA GLY A 41 4.25 -5.83 10.95
C GLY A 41 4.66 -7.28 11.13
N ARG A 42 5.24 -7.57 12.29
CA ARG A 42 5.73 -8.91 12.62
C ARG A 42 4.64 -9.81 13.20
N SER A 43 3.54 -9.22 13.66
CA SER A 43 2.44 -9.97 14.24
C SER A 43 1.64 -10.72 13.18
N THR A 44 1.06 -11.85 13.54
CA THR A 44 0.13 -12.55 12.67
C THR A 44 -1.15 -11.76 12.44
N ASP A 45 -1.40 -10.73 13.26
CA ASP A 45 -2.55 -9.83 13.09
C ASP A 45 -2.31 -8.76 12.02
N ALA A 46 -1.06 -8.59 11.56
CA ALA A 46 -0.78 -7.66 10.48
C ALA A 46 -1.34 -8.19 9.16
N ASP A 47 -1.74 -7.28 8.28
CA ASP A 47 -2.24 -7.68 6.97
C ASP A 47 -1.15 -8.35 6.15
N VAL A 48 0.09 -7.83 6.25
CA VAL A 48 1.26 -8.47 5.67
C VAL A 48 2.27 -8.67 6.79
N ARG A 49 2.59 -9.92 7.06
CA ARG A 49 3.53 -10.25 8.11
C ARG A 49 4.95 -10.22 7.57
N ILE A 50 5.80 -9.46 8.24
CA ILE A 50 7.22 -9.37 7.90
C ILE A 50 8.00 -10.03 9.04
N ASP A 51 8.66 -11.13 8.72
CA ASP A 51 9.42 -11.92 9.70
C ASP A 51 10.83 -11.37 9.85
N ASP A 52 10.92 -10.22 10.48
CA ASP A 52 12.17 -9.47 10.66
C ASP A 52 12.19 -9.00 12.11
N PRO A 53 13.23 -9.36 12.89
CA PRO A 53 13.29 -8.96 14.29
C PRO A 53 13.34 -7.44 14.49
N GLY A 54 13.73 -6.68 13.49
CA GLY A 54 13.72 -5.21 13.53
C GLY A 54 12.35 -4.60 13.24
N VAL A 55 11.34 -5.42 12.96
CA VAL A 55 9.99 -4.96 12.65
C VAL A 55 9.11 -5.14 13.87
N SER A 56 8.40 -4.08 14.27
CA SER A 56 7.45 -4.12 15.36
C SER A 56 6.22 -4.94 14.98
N ARG A 57 5.46 -5.40 15.97
CA ARG A 57 4.29 -6.23 15.70
C ARG A 57 3.29 -5.54 14.78
N ARG A 58 3.01 -4.28 15.03
CA ARG A 58 2.27 -3.39 14.13
C ARG A 58 3.19 -2.22 13.83
N HIS A 59 3.85 -2.27 12.69
CA HIS A 59 4.94 -1.34 12.42
C HIS A 59 4.46 -0.08 11.71
N CYS A 60 3.73 -0.24 10.63
CA CYS A 60 3.25 0.90 9.85
C CYS A 60 1.98 0.52 9.09
N GLU A 61 1.32 1.54 8.55
CA GLU A 61 0.07 1.38 7.83
C GLU A 61 0.14 2.15 6.53
N ILE A 62 -0.21 1.49 5.43
CA ILE A 62 -0.34 2.14 4.13
C ILE A 62 -1.82 2.41 3.90
N ARG A 63 -2.14 3.64 3.50
CA ARG A 63 -3.49 4.01 3.07
C ARG A 63 -3.45 4.29 1.59
N THR A 64 -4.25 3.54 0.84
CA THR A 64 -4.34 3.74 -0.60
C THR A 64 -5.24 4.91 -0.91
N GLY A 65 -4.88 5.67 -1.94
CA GLY A 65 -5.66 6.81 -2.36
C GLY A 65 -4.90 7.65 -3.37
N THR A 66 -5.32 8.87 -3.53
CA THR A 66 -4.72 9.83 -4.45
C THR A 66 -4.37 11.09 -3.67
N PRO A 67 -3.17 11.14 -3.09
CA PRO A 67 -2.11 10.13 -3.11
C PRO A 67 -2.26 9.07 -2.02
N SER A 68 -1.58 7.94 -2.20
CA SER A 68 -1.41 6.98 -1.11
C SER A 68 -0.42 7.51 -0.09
N THR A 69 -0.57 7.09 1.16
CA THR A 69 0.29 7.54 2.27
C THR A 69 0.72 6.37 3.12
N ILE A 70 1.80 6.56 3.87
CA ILE A 70 2.25 5.59 4.86
C ILE A 70 2.44 6.31 6.19
N GLN A 71 2.12 5.62 7.28
CA GLN A 71 2.26 6.17 8.63
C GLN A 71 2.83 5.12 9.57
N ASP A 72 3.83 5.53 10.35
CA ASP A 72 4.38 4.70 11.40
C ASP A 72 3.35 4.55 12.54
N LEU A 73 3.20 3.36 13.07
CA LEU A 73 2.24 3.05 14.12
C LEU A 73 2.90 2.97 15.50
N GLY A 74 3.91 3.80 15.73
CA GLY A 74 4.64 3.80 17.00
C GLY A 74 5.69 2.70 17.08
N SER A 75 6.29 2.36 15.94
CA SER A 75 7.29 1.30 15.89
C SER A 75 8.56 1.69 16.64
N THR A 76 9.33 0.69 17.04
CA THR A 76 10.59 0.90 17.75
C THR A 76 11.64 1.55 16.84
N ASN A 77 11.72 1.12 15.58
CA ASN A 77 12.78 1.55 14.68
C ASN A 77 12.35 2.57 13.63
N GLY A 78 11.05 2.88 13.56
CA GLY A 78 10.54 3.84 12.58
C GLY A 78 10.51 3.28 11.18
N ILE A 79 10.30 4.18 10.21
CA ILE A 79 10.28 3.84 8.78
C ILE A 79 11.22 4.76 8.02
N VAL A 80 11.75 4.26 6.91
CA VAL A 80 12.53 5.05 5.97
C VAL A 80 11.81 5.00 4.64
N VAL A 81 11.52 6.16 4.06
CA VAL A 81 10.82 6.25 2.78
C VAL A 81 11.71 7.01 1.81
N ASP A 82 12.09 6.36 0.72
CA ASP A 82 12.97 6.92 -0.32
C ASP A 82 14.25 7.51 0.28
N GLY A 83 14.82 6.78 1.25
CA GLY A 83 16.06 7.15 1.90
C GLY A 83 15.91 8.15 3.04
N GLN A 84 14.70 8.56 3.37
CA GLN A 84 14.46 9.55 4.41
C GLN A 84 13.73 8.95 5.60
N HIS A 85 14.30 9.08 6.78
CA HIS A 85 13.68 8.61 8.01
C HIS A 85 12.50 9.52 8.36
N THR A 86 11.32 8.93 8.55
CA THR A 86 10.10 9.71 8.76
C THR A 86 9.07 8.90 9.54
N THR A 87 8.03 9.58 10.02
CA THR A 87 6.87 8.92 10.65
C THR A 87 5.67 8.90 9.72
N ARG A 88 5.70 9.69 8.64
CA ARG A 88 4.61 9.77 7.69
C ARG A 88 5.16 10.25 6.36
N ALA A 89 4.67 9.70 5.27
CA ALA A 89 5.10 10.12 3.94
C ALA A 89 4.01 9.84 2.91
N THR A 90 4.07 10.57 1.81
CA THR A 90 3.27 10.32 0.62
C THR A 90 3.99 9.28 -0.23
N LEU A 91 3.25 8.33 -0.78
CA LEU A 91 3.79 7.26 -1.61
C LEU A 91 3.44 7.50 -3.08
N ARG A 92 4.33 7.04 -3.95
CA ARG A 92 4.10 7.01 -5.39
C ARG A 92 4.67 5.71 -5.92
N ASP A 93 4.33 5.38 -7.16
CA ASP A 93 4.80 4.14 -7.75
C ASP A 93 6.33 4.06 -7.68
N GLY A 94 6.83 2.98 -7.11
CA GLY A 94 8.25 2.76 -6.95
C GLY A 94 8.84 3.28 -5.64
N SER A 95 8.03 3.88 -4.76
CA SER A 95 8.52 4.33 -3.46
C SER A 95 9.13 3.18 -2.68
N ARG A 96 10.31 3.41 -2.11
CA ARG A 96 11.04 2.39 -1.35
C ARG A 96 10.87 2.65 0.13
N ILE A 97 10.36 1.65 0.82
CA ILE A 97 10.09 1.73 2.25
C ILE A 97 10.98 0.72 2.95
N VAL A 98 11.72 1.16 3.95
CA VAL A 98 12.52 0.22 4.75
C VAL A 98 11.92 0.14 6.15
N VAL A 99 11.61 -1.09 6.57
CA VAL A 99 11.12 -1.41 7.90
C VAL A 99 12.06 -2.47 8.47
N GLY A 100 12.69 -2.17 9.62
CA GLY A 100 13.78 -3.04 10.11
C GLY A 100 14.86 -3.13 9.06
N SER A 101 15.20 -4.35 8.63
CA SER A 101 16.14 -4.58 7.53
C SER A 101 15.44 -4.98 6.23
N THR A 102 14.12 -4.88 6.19
CA THR A 102 13.32 -5.34 5.04
C THR A 102 12.96 -4.15 4.16
N THR A 103 13.19 -4.28 2.86
CA THR A 103 12.80 -3.27 1.88
C THR A 103 11.46 -3.66 1.26
N VAL A 104 10.54 -2.71 1.27
CA VAL A 104 9.19 -2.85 0.69
C VAL A 104 9.08 -1.84 -0.44
N ILE A 105 8.70 -2.30 -1.61
CA ILE A 105 8.48 -1.42 -2.76
C ILE A 105 6.98 -1.21 -2.92
N TYR A 106 6.55 0.04 -2.85
CA TYR A 106 5.16 0.38 -3.09
C TYR A 106 4.94 0.55 -4.59
N ARG A 107 3.87 -0.06 -5.09
CA ARG A 107 3.54 0.02 -6.51
C ARG A 107 2.09 0.41 -6.70
N GLN A 108 1.84 1.16 -7.76
CA GLN A 108 0.48 1.45 -8.22
C GLN A 108 0.48 1.56 -9.73
N ALA A 109 -0.63 1.17 -10.33
CA ALA A 109 -0.80 1.25 -11.77
C ALA A 109 -2.27 1.47 -12.10
N GLU A 110 -2.50 2.27 -13.12
CA GLU A 110 -3.84 2.47 -13.64
C GLU A 110 -4.13 1.39 -14.67
N GLY A 111 -5.27 0.78 -14.55
CA GLY A 111 -5.58 -0.34 -15.41
C GLY A 111 -6.81 -0.20 -16.23
#